data_a92fe75a58d02d5ff493c3d3a67c868e
#
_entry.id   a92fe75a58d02d5ff493c3d3a67c868e
#
_cell.length_a   1.000
_cell.length_b   1.000
_cell.length_c   1.000
_cell.angle_alpha   90.00
_cell.angle_beta   90.00
_cell.angle_gamma   90.00
#
_symmetry.space_group_name_H-M   'P 1'
#
loop_
_entity.id
_entity.type
_entity.pdbx_description
1 polymer ?
#
loop_
_entity_poly.entity_id
_entity_poly.type
_entity_poly.pdbx_seq_one_letter_code
_entity_poly.pdbx_strand_id
1 'polypeptide(L)'
;MKQAALVALLLAWSMYARAECREENVLTRGVIAARIERAANFVNVFAKRAHCPSVERACQMAETVKAGEIVLIGPSERDYTCAMANIGQREVTGWLPTSRLVPLLGAVLPWEGRWERRDAVIDIAHTAGRRLRVSGLATPSVIDPWGRVMRGSQLGELDAKVEPAEGSILFTMWTDGTLGYEDGAPGNCRVWMLRRGPYLVVRDNDRCGRGVSFSGLYRRH
;
A
#
# COMPACT_ATOMS: atom_id res chain seq x y z
N MET A 1 -40.13 37.94 2.47
CA MET A 1 -38.86 37.98 1.74
C MET A 1 -37.65 37.86 2.67
N LYS A 2 -37.58 36.85 3.58
CA LYS A 2 -36.44 36.65 4.53
C LYS A 2 -35.91 35.21 4.58
N GLN A 3 -36.35 34.32 3.67
CA GLN A 3 -35.91 32.92 3.66
C GLN A 3 -34.89 32.55 2.55
N ALA A 4 -34.60 33.46 1.62
CA ALA A 4 -33.66 33.17 0.51
C ALA A 4 -32.18 33.36 0.87
N ALA A 5 -31.85 34.00 1.99
CA ALA A 5 -30.46 34.30 2.36
C ALA A 5 -29.75 33.15 3.11
N LEU A 6 -30.49 32.17 3.67
CA LEU A 6 -29.88 31.08 4.47
C LEU A 6 -29.38 29.90 3.61
N VAL A 7 -29.93 29.73 2.40
CA VAL A 7 -29.55 28.63 1.51
C VAL A 7 -28.22 28.90 0.80
N ALA A 8 -27.87 30.16 0.57
CA ALA A 8 -26.62 30.53 -0.11
C ALA A 8 -25.37 30.36 0.77
N LEU A 9 -25.50 30.36 2.10
CA LEU A 9 -24.36 30.19 3.02
C LEU A 9 -23.96 28.71 3.21
N LEU A 10 -24.86 27.76 2.95
CA LEU A 10 -24.56 26.33 3.11
C LEU A 10 -23.82 25.73 1.90
N LEU A 11 -23.83 26.39 0.75
CA LEU A 11 -23.12 25.95 -0.45
C LEU A 11 -21.66 26.41 -0.51
N ALA A 12 -21.24 27.35 0.33
CA ALA A 12 -19.88 27.87 0.36
C ALA A 12 -18.90 27.02 1.18
N TRP A 13 -19.37 25.99 1.88
CA TRP A 13 -18.54 25.10 2.68
C TRP A 13 -18.32 23.73 2.02
N SER A 14 -18.39 23.65 0.71
CA SER A 14 -17.70 22.58 -0.04
C SER A 14 -16.19 22.83 0.10
N MET A 15 -15.69 22.74 1.32
CA MET A 15 -14.27 22.76 1.60
C MET A 15 -13.66 21.68 0.74
N TYR A 16 -12.80 22.05 -0.15
CA TYR A 16 -11.87 21.22 -0.89
C TYR A 16 -11.15 20.29 0.09
N ALA A 17 -11.76 19.14 0.35
CA ALA A 17 -11.04 18.04 0.95
C ALA A 17 -9.96 17.65 -0.07
N ARG A 18 -8.78 18.26 0.06
CA ARG A 18 -7.63 17.88 -0.74
C ARG A 18 -7.36 16.42 -0.44
N ALA A 19 -7.31 15.63 -1.47
CA ALA A 19 -6.94 14.24 -1.33
C ALA A 19 -5.53 14.18 -0.73
N GLU A 20 -5.43 13.67 0.49
CA GLU A 20 -4.13 13.41 1.07
C GLU A 20 -3.52 12.18 0.37
N CYS A 21 -2.25 12.27 0.02
CA CYS A 21 -1.52 11.11 -0.49
C CYS A 21 -0.98 10.31 0.69
N ARG A 22 -1.73 9.28 1.08
CA ARG A 22 -1.36 8.35 2.14
C ARG A 22 -1.20 6.93 1.59
N GLU A 23 -0.53 6.09 2.33
CA GLU A 23 -0.36 4.68 2.00
C GLU A 23 -1.69 4.00 1.66
N GLU A 24 -2.72 4.20 2.48
CA GLU A 24 -4.06 3.64 2.29
C GLU A 24 -4.74 4.06 0.97
N ASN A 25 -4.36 5.22 0.41
CA ASN A 25 -4.86 5.67 -0.88
C ASN A 25 -4.18 4.96 -2.05
N VAL A 26 -2.95 4.50 -1.87
CA VAL A 26 -2.19 3.76 -2.88
C VAL A 26 -2.44 2.26 -2.77
N LEU A 27 -2.40 1.70 -1.55
CA LEU A 27 -2.61 0.28 -1.31
C LEU A 27 -4.08 -0.12 -1.41
N THR A 28 -4.65 0.02 -2.61
CA THR A 28 -6.02 -0.37 -2.95
C THR A 28 -6.03 -1.50 -3.98
N ARG A 29 -7.18 -2.14 -4.18
CA ARG A 29 -7.32 -3.17 -5.23
C ARG A 29 -7.07 -2.61 -6.65
N GLY A 30 -7.26 -1.32 -6.85
CA GLY A 30 -7.03 -0.62 -8.12
C GLY A 30 -5.61 -0.09 -8.32
N VAL A 31 -4.68 -0.37 -7.42
CA VAL A 31 -3.30 0.10 -7.51
C VAL A 31 -2.63 -0.35 -8.81
N ILE A 32 -1.86 0.53 -9.41
CA ILE A 32 -1.12 0.29 -10.66
C ILE A 32 0.38 0.48 -10.39
N ALA A 33 1.23 -0.32 -11.03
CA ALA A 33 2.66 -0.04 -11.07
C ALA A 33 2.97 0.93 -12.20
N ALA A 34 3.91 1.85 -11.97
CA ALA A 34 4.42 2.76 -12.98
C ALA A 34 5.95 2.81 -12.93
N ARG A 35 6.58 3.01 -14.09
CA ARG A 35 8.00 3.25 -14.20
C ARG A 35 8.26 4.75 -14.22
N ILE A 36 9.28 5.17 -13.50
CA ILE A 36 9.78 6.54 -13.52
C ILE A 36 10.57 6.78 -14.81
N GLU A 37 10.13 7.71 -15.63
CA GLU A 37 10.82 8.06 -16.87
C GLU A 37 12.05 8.91 -16.60
N ARG A 38 11.92 9.89 -15.73
CA ARG A 38 13.03 10.78 -15.28
C ARG A 38 12.96 10.98 -13.78
N ALA A 39 14.11 11.02 -13.12
CA ALA A 39 14.21 11.21 -11.67
C ALA A 39 13.33 12.38 -11.18
N ALA A 40 12.70 12.18 -10.04
CA ALA A 40 11.81 13.15 -9.42
C ALA A 40 11.88 13.06 -7.89
N ASN A 41 11.73 14.17 -7.21
CA ASN A 41 11.52 14.19 -5.77
C ASN A 41 10.05 13.93 -5.44
N PHE A 42 9.81 13.22 -4.38
CA PHE A 42 8.47 13.17 -3.80
C PHE A 42 8.08 14.56 -3.29
N VAL A 43 6.81 14.84 -3.41
CA VAL A 43 6.22 16.08 -2.92
C VAL A 43 5.21 15.73 -1.83
N ASN A 44 5.31 16.39 -0.69
CA ASN A 44 4.38 16.20 0.41
C ASN A 44 3.30 17.28 0.40
N VAL A 45 2.06 16.85 0.69
CA VAL A 45 0.93 17.75 0.91
C VAL A 45 0.84 18.17 2.38
N PHE A 46 1.69 17.63 3.26
CA PHE A 46 1.76 18.12 4.63
C PHE A 46 2.18 19.57 4.63
N ALA A 47 1.27 20.40 4.33
CA ALA A 47 1.46 21.72 4.76
C ALA A 47 0.12 22.39 4.87
N LYS A 48 -0.03 23.01 5.88
CA LYS A 48 -0.61 24.32 6.03
C LYS A 48 -0.25 25.30 4.88
N ARG A 49 0.29 24.79 3.75
CA ARG A 49 0.70 25.54 2.57
C ARG A 49 -0.24 25.22 1.43
N ALA A 50 -1.11 26.19 1.16
CA ALA A 50 -2.21 26.05 0.24
C ALA A 50 -1.87 25.70 -1.23
N HIS A 51 -0.59 25.63 -1.60
CA HIS A 51 -0.11 25.43 -2.97
C HIS A 51 0.62 24.10 -3.22
N CYS A 52 0.86 23.27 -2.18
CA CYS A 52 1.36 21.92 -2.40
C CYS A 52 0.21 20.96 -2.81
N PRO A 53 0.44 19.98 -3.68
CA PRO A 53 1.71 19.63 -4.31
C PRO A 53 2.15 20.63 -5.39
N SER A 54 3.43 20.97 -5.41
CA SER A 54 4.04 21.81 -6.43
C SER A 54 5.54 21.52 -6.55
N VAL A 55 6.19 22.03 -7.60
CA VAL A 55 7.64 21.91 -7.79
C VAL A 55 8.45 22.77 -6.82
N GLU A 56 7.82 23.61 -6.03
CA GLU A 56 8.49 24.47 -5.08
C GLU A 56 9.27 23.65 -4.04
N ARG A 57 10.48 24.09 -3.74
CA ARG A 57 11.36 23.43 -2.76
C ARG A 57 10.68 23.21 -1.41
N ALA A 58 9.78 24.10 -1.04
CA ALA A 58 9.03 24.00 0.21
C ALA A 58 8.02 22.84 0.26
N CYS A 59 7.61 22.31 -0.90
CA CYS A 59 6.74 21.14 -1.03
C CYS A 59 7.54 19.84 -1.21
N GLN A 60 8.83 19.91 -1.54
CA GLN A 60 9.64 18.74 -1.83
C GLN A 60 10.02 17.99 -0.56
N MET A 61 10.01 16.67 -0.64
CA MET A 61 10.58 15.76 0.34
C MET A 61 12.06 15.55 0.03
N ALA A 62 12.82 15.04 0.99
CA ALA A 62 14.22 14.67 0.79
C ALA A 62 14.36 13.43 -0.12
N GLU A 63 13.34 12.61 -0.16
CA GLU A 63 13.31 11.34 -0.88
C GLU A 63 13.12 11.57 -2.39
N THR A 64 13.95 10.90 -3.17
CA THR A 64 13.98 10.99 -4.63
C THR A 64 13.87 9.60 -5.23
N VAL A 65 13.04 9.44 -6.26
CA VAL A 65 13.00 8.25 -7.12
C VAL A 65 13.85 8.47 -8.37
N LYS A 66 14.59 7.45 -8.78
CA LYS A 66 15.47 7.50 -9.94
C LYS A 66 14.73 7.10 -11.22
N ALA A 67 15.24 7.53 -12.35
CA ALA A 67 14.78 7.03 -13.64
C ALA A 67 14.91 5.50 -13.73
N GLY A 68 13.89 4.85 -14.28
CA GLY A 68 13.81 3.40 -14.38
C GLY A 68 13.24 2.69 -13.15
N GLU A 69 13.19 3.35 -11.99
CA GLU A 69 12.56 2.76 -10.80
C GLU A 69 11.06 2.57 -11.00
N ILE A 70 10.53 1.55 -10.34
CA ILE A 70 9.09 1.24 -10.37
C ILE A 70 8.49 1.69 -9.05
N VAL A 71 7.37 2.39 -9.15
CA VAL A 71 6.55 2.86 -8.04
C VAL A 71 5.13 2.33 -8.17
N LEU A 72 4.41 2.27 -7.07
CA LEU A 72 2.96 2.08 -7.08
C LEU A 72 2.28 3.44 -7.17
N ILE A 73 1.22 3.52 -7.95
CA ILE A 73 0.45 4.75 -8.15
C ILE A 73 -1.02 4.54 -7.80
N GLY A 74 -1.58 5.54 -7.16
CA GLY A 74 -2.97 5.65 -6.74
C GLY A 74 -3.68 6.81 -7.42
N PRO A 75 -4.50 7.57 -6.69
CA PRO A 75 -5.26 8.70 -7.24
C PRO A 75 -4.36 9.84 -7.71
N SER A 76 -4.87 10.59 -8.68
CA SER A 76 -4.20 11.80 -9.19
C SER A 76 -4.95 13.06 -8.74
N GLU A 77 -4.19 14.12 -8.49
CA GLU A 77 -4.71 15.46 -8.24
C GLU A 77 -3.93 16.47 -9.09
N ARG A 78 -4.60 17.15 -10.01
CA ARG A 78 -3.98 18.04 -11.00
C ARG A 78 -2.88 17.33 -11.79
N ASP A 79 -1.67 17.88 -11.78
CA ASP A 79 -0.50 17.36 -12.49
C ASP A 79 0.33 16.38 -11.64
N TYR A 80 -0.22 15.91 -10.51
CA TYR A 80 0.45 15.00 -9.58
C TYR A 80 -0.35 13.72 -9.37
N THR A 81 0.37 12.63 -9.21
CA THR A 81 -0.19 11.31 -8.87
C THR A 81 0.38 10.87 -7.53
N CYS A 82 -0.49 10.43 -6.65
CA CYS A 82 -0.09 9.83 -5.39
C CYS A 82 0.67 8.54 -5.66
N ALA A 83 1.88 8.43 -5.14
CA ALA A 83 2.76 7.32 -5.41
C ALA A 83 3.41 6.80 -4.13
N MET A 84 3.77 5.52 -4.16
CA MET A 84 4.48 4.84 -3.09
C MET A 84 5.63 4.01 -3.66
N ALA A 85 6.77 4.09 -3.01
CA ALA A 85 7.96 3.32 -3.37
C ALA A 85 8.74 2.88 -2.13
N ASN A 86 9.56 1.84 -2.30
CA ASN A 86 10.60 1.51 -1.35
C ASN A 86 11.91 2.19 -1.76
N ILE A 87 12.37 3.14 -0.96
CA ILE A 87 13.67 3.81 -1.13
C ILE A 87 14.62 3.28 -0.06
N GLY A 88 15.55 2.43 -0.50
CA GLY A 88 16.35 1.63 0.43
C GLY A 88 15.47 0.62 1.19
N GLN A 89 15.39 0.76 2.52
CA GLN A 89 14.55 -0.08 3.39
C GLN A 89 13.31 0.67 3.93
N ARG A 90 13.00 1.83 3.36
CA ARG A 90 11.88 2.68 3.84
C ARG A 90 10.81 2.78 2.78
N GLU A 91 9.57 2.62 3.20
CA GLU A 91 8.40 2.95 2.40
C GLU A 91 8.20 4.46 2.42
N VAL A 92 8.09 5.05 1.25
CA VAL A 92 7.87 6.47 1.05
C VAL A 92 6.61 6.67 0.24
N THR A 93 5.70 7.46 0.77
CA THR A 93 4.46 7.83 0.09
C THR A 93 4.41 9.34 -0.08
N GLY A 94 4.02 9.78 -1.25
CA GLY A 94 3.92 11.20 -1.58
C GLY A 94 3.49 11.41 -3.03
N TRP A 95 3.41 12.66 -3.43
CA TRP A 95 3.01 13.04 -4.77
C TRP A 95 4.22 13.05 -5.71
N LEU A 96 4.05 12.52 -6.91
CA LEU A 96 5.01 12.62 -8.00
C LEU A 96 4.35 13.30 -9.21
N PRO A 97 5.10 14.10 -10.00
CA PRO A 97 4.57 14.67 -11.22
C PRO A 97 4.08 13.57 -12.17
N THR A 98 2.82 13.62 -12.57
CA THR A 98 2.20 12.60 -13.44
C THR A 98 2.96 12.43 -14.76
N SER A 99 3.54 13.52 -15.28
CA SER A 99 4.35 13.51 -16.51
C SER A 99 5.66 12.72 -16.39
N ARG A 100 6.03 12.24 -15.20
CA ARG A 100 7.21 11.40 -14.98
C ARG A 100 6.88 9.92 -14.89
N LEU A 101 5.61 9.56 -14.94
CA LEU A 101 5.09 8.23 -14.67
C LEU A 101 4.62 7.57 -15.97
N VAL A 102 5.14 6.39 -16.25
CA VAL A 102 4.69 5.53 -17.34
C VAL A 102 4.04 4.30 -16.74
N PRO A 103 2.70 4.18 -16.78
CA PRO A 103 1.98 3.03 -16.23
C PRO A 103 2.45 1.72 -16.85
N LEU A 104 2.64 0.70 -16.03
CA LEU A 104 2.97 -0.65 -16.45
C LEU A 104 1.70 -1.49 -16.47
N LEU A 105 1.18 -1.75 -17.66
CA LEU A 105 -0.03 -2.54 -17.85
C LEU A 105 0.33 -4.00 -18.13
N GLY A 106 -0.36 -4.93 -17.48
CA GLY A 106 -0.55 -6.30 -17.97
C GLY A 106 0.56 -7.33 -17.80
N ALA A 107 1.63 -7.07 -17.05
CA ALA A 107 2.61 -8.14 -16.79
C ALA A 107 2.06 -9.14 -15.76
N VAL A 108 1.68 -10.33 -16.22
CA VAL A 108 1.42 -11.48 -15.34
C VAL A 108 2.78 -11.99 -14.86
N LEU A 109 3.13 -11.69 -13.64
CA LEU A 109 4.38 -12.13 -13.03
C LEU A 109 4.11 -13.34 -12.11
N PRO A 110 5.07 -14.25 -11.94
CA PRO A 110 4.89 -15.40 -11.06
C PRO A 110 4.72 -14.96 -9.61
N TRP A 111 3.85 -15.63 -8.88
CA TRP A 111 3.58 -15.37 -7.46
C TRP A 111 4.70 -15.87 -6.56
N GLU A 112 5.31 -16.96 -6.97
CA GLU A 112 6.26 -17.72 -6.18
C GLU A 112 7.48 -16.90 -5.83
N GLY A 113 7.99 -17.16 -4.65
CA GLY A 113 9.21 -16.56 -4.13
C GLY A 113 9.04 -16.06 -2.71
N ARG A 114 10.12 -15.54 -2.21
CA ARG A 114 10.22 -14.90 -0.92
C ARG A 114 10.02 -13.40 -1.08
N TRP A 115 9.08 -12.87 -0.32
CA TRP A 115 8.67 -11.49 -0.33
C TRP A 115 8.98 -10.87 1.03
N GLU A 116 9.71 -9.78 1.05
CA GLU A 116 10.18 -9.19 2.28
C GLU A 116 9.84 -7.71 2.38
N ARG A 117 9.48 -7.32 3.58
CA ARG A 117 9.50 -5.94 4.05
C ARG A 117 10.21 -5.92 5.42
N ARG A 118 10.41 -4.73 5.99
CA ARG A 118 11.22 -4.51 7.19
C ARG A 118 10.90 -5.44 8.37
N ASP A 119 9.63 -5.75 8.60
CA ASP A 119 9.12 -6.42 9.79
C ASP A 119 8.28 -7.67 9.46
N ALA A 120 8.21 -8.03 8.19
CA ALA A 120 7.45 -9.21 7.76
C ALA A 120 8.07 -9.88 6.54
N VAL A 121 7.87 -11.19 6.47
CA VAL A 121 8.26 -12.02 5.33
C VAL A 121 7.08 -12.88 4.92
N ILE A 122 6.90 -13.06 3.61
CA ILE A 122 5.90 -13.93 3.03
C ILE A 122 6.57 -14.82 1.99
N ASP A 123 6.44 -16.12 2.16
CA ASP A 123 6.88 -17.12 1.19
C ASP A 123 5.66 -17.66 0.45
N ILE A 124 5.71 -17.63 -0.87
CA ILE A 124 4.66 -18.16 -1.75
C ILE A 124 5.26 -19.27 -2.60
N ALA A 125 4.66 -20.44 -2.56
CA ALA A 125 5.13 -21.61 -3.29
C ALA A 125 3.96 -22.34 -3.97
N HIS A 126 4.24 -22.95 -5.11
CA HIS A 126 3.31 -23.88 -5.75
C HIS A 126 3.04 -25.10 -4.88
N THR A 127 1.77 -25.52 -4.92
CA THR A 127 1.35 -26.84 -4.45
C THR A 127 0.78 -27.63 -5.63
N ALA A 128 -0.01 -28.64 -5.38
CA ALA A 128 -0.62 -29.40 -6.46
C ALA A 128 -1.66 -28.59 -7.25
N GLY A 129 -1.63 -28.70 -8.56
CA GLY A 129 -2.56 -28.03 -9.47
C GLY A 129 -2.30 -26.52 -9.58
N ARG A 130 -3.36 -25.70 -9.49
CA ARG A 130 -3.29 -24.23 -9.57
C ARG A 130 -3.14 -23.55 -8.21
N ARG A 131 -2.98 -24.33 -7.14
CA ARG A 131 -2.95 -23.80 -5.78
C ARG A 131 -1.55 -23.36 -5.39
N LEU A 132 -1.55 -22.28 -4.61
CA LEU A 132 -0.37 -21.74 -3.95
C LEU A 132 -0.49 -21.97 -2.45
N ARG A 133 0.65 -22.23 -1.80
CA ARG A 133 0.80 -22.09 -0.37
C ARG A 133 1.36 -20.72 -0.09
N VAL A 134 0.71 -19.98 0.79
CA VAL A 134 1.15 -18.69 1.31
C VAL A 134 1.50 -18.90 2.77
N SER A 135 2.75 -18.74 3.13
CA SER A 135 3.21 -18.75 4.52
C SER A 135 3.90 -17.44 4.84
N GLY A 136 3.73 -16.94 6.04
CA GLY A 136 4.31 -15.66 6.41
C GLY A 136 4.53 -15.50 7.89
N LEU A 137 5.51 -14.68 8.23
CA LEU A 137 5.83 -14.29 9.60
C LEU A 137 5.95 -12.77 9.65
N ALA A 138 5.30 -12.15 10.63
CA ALA A 138 5.43 -10.74 10.92
C ALA A 138 5.75 -10.52 12.40
N THR A 139 6.60 -9.55 12.68
CA THR A 139 7.00 -9.17 14.03
C THR A 139 6.53 -7.74 14.31
N PRO A 140 5.98 -7.45 15.50
CA PRO A 140 5.62 -6.09 15.82
C PRO A 140 6.89 -5.24 15.92
N SER A 141 6.89 -4.12 15.20
CA SER A 141 7.91 -3.08 15.35
C SER A 141 7.43 -2.09 16.39
N VAL A 142 7.84 -2.28 17.65
CA VAL A 142 7.59 -1.31 18.69
C VAL A 142 8.76 -0.32 18.73
N ILE A 143 8.47 0.95 18.56
CA ILE A 143 9.48 2.00 18.75
C ILE A 143 9.41 2.43 20.20
N ASP A 144 10.51 2.26 20.94
CA ASP A 144 10.59 2.71 22.31
C ASP A 144 10.61 4.27 22.41
N PRO A 145 10.41 4.86 23.59
CA PRO A 145 10.43 6.31 23.77
C PRO A 145 11.74 6.98 23.34
N TRP A 146 12.81 6.21 23.16
CA TRP A 146 14.12 6.70 22.70
C TRP A 146 14.36 6.48 21.20
N GLY A 147 13.32 6.05 20.46
CA GLY A 147 13.38 5.85 19.02
C GLY A 147 14.03 4.53 18.55
N ARG A 148 14.29 3.58 19.46
CA ARG A 148 14.87 2.29 19.12
C ARG A 148 13.78 1.30 18.75
N VAL A 149 14.01 0.56 17.68
CA VAL A 149 13.09 -0.50 17.23
C VAL A 149 13.27 -1.72 18.15
N MET A 150 12.27 -2.01 18.94
CA MET A 150 12.17 -3.23 19.74
C MET A 150 11.37 -4.26 18.97
N ARG A 151 11.93 -5.44 18.76
CA ARG A 151 11.15 -6.57 18.23
C ARG A 151 10.32 -7.16 19.36
N GLY A 152 9.00 -7.12 19.20
CA GLY A 152 8.09 -7.77 20.14
C GLY A 152 8.19 -9.29 20.08
N SER A 153 7.83 -9.97 21.17
CA SER A 153 7.80 -11.43 21.24
C SER A 153 6.54 -12.06 20.58
N GLN A 154 5.58 -11.24 20.18
CA GLN A 154 4.37 -11.73 19.50
C GLN A 154 4.62 -11.82 18.01
N LEU A 155 4.30 -12.97 17.43
CA LEU A 155 4.41 -13.21 16.00
C LEU A 155 3.01 -13.21 15.38
N GLY A 156 2.89 -12.61 14.20
CA GLY A 156 1.79 -12.87 13.29
C GLY A 156 2.22 -13.99 12.35
N GLU A 157 1.32 -14.91 12.07
CA GLU A 157 1.57 -16.04 11.18
C GLU A 157 0.52 -16.11 10.09
N LEU A 158 0.96 -16.40 8.88
CA LEU A 158 0.11 -16.81 7.76
C LEU A 158 0.45 -18.26 7.38
N ASP A 159 -0.55 -19.07 7.17
CA ASP A 159 -0.45 -20.37 6.50
C ASP A 159 -1.77 -20.66 5.78
N ALA A 160 -1.78 -20.47 4.49
CA ALA A 160 -2.97 -20.60 3.66
C ALA A 160 -2.67 -21.36 2.38
N LYS A 161 -3.68 -22.14 1.91
CA LYS A 161 -3.66 -22.79 0.59
C LYS A 161 -4.76 -22.13 -0.25
N VAL A 162 -4.37 -21.43 -1.30
CA VAL A 162 -5.25 -20.56 -2.07
C VAL A 162 -5.09 -20.78 -3.57
N GLU A 163 -6.09 -20.47 -4.34
CA GLU A 163 -6.01 -20.37 -5.79
C GLU A 163 -6.06 -18.88 -6.18
N PRO A 164 -5.05 -18.35 -6.89
CA PRO A 164 -5.08 -16.98 -7.34
C PRO A 164 -6.18 -16.75 -8.37
N ALA A 165 -6.90 -15.66 -8.23
CA ALA A 165 -7.93 -15.23 -9.17
C ALA A 165 -7.66 -13.81 -9.67
N GLU A 166 -7.72 -13.59 -10.98
CA GLU A 166 -7.62 -12.26 -11.61
C GLU A 166 -6.39 -11.44 -11.16
N GLY A 167 -5.25 -12.09 -10.93
CA GLY A 167 -4.02 -11.42 -10.49
C GLY A 167 -4.04 -10.98 -9.02
N SER A 168 -4.92 -11.57 -8.22
CA SER A 168 -5.03 -11.38 -6.78
C SER A 168 -5.08 -12.71 -6.03
N ILE A 169 -4.68 -12.66 -4.77
CA ILE A 169 -4.88 -13.72 -3.77
C ILE A 169 -5.75 -13.15 -2.67
N LEU A 170 -6.86 -13.81 -2.37
CA LEU A 170 -7.81 -13.41 -1.34
C LEU A 170 -8.17 -14.61 -0.50
N PHE A 171 -8.04 -14.49 0.82
CA PHE A 171 -8.39 -15.57 1.73
C PHE A 171 -8.70 -15.08 3.14
N THR A 172 -9.38 -15.94 3.89
CA THR A 172 -9.55 -15.83 5.34
C THR A 172 -8.92 -17.06 6.00
N MET A 173 -8.10 -16.83 7.03
CA MET A 173 -7.57 -17.91 7.85
C MET A 173 -8.55 -18.25 8.98
N TRP A 174 -8.75 -19.55 9.14
CA TRP A 174 -9.56 -20.16 10.19
C TRP A 174 -8.73 -21.19 10.94
N THR A 175 -9.18 -21.63 12.12
CA THR A 175 -8.47 -22.58 12.98
C THR A 175 -8.10 -23.88 12.25
N ASP A 176 -8.96 -24.33 11.34
CA ASP A 176 -8.83 -25.59 10.64
C ASP A 176 -8.46 -25.45 9.17
N GLY A 177 -8.01 -24.26 8.73
CA GLY A 177 -7.56 -24.06 7.36
C GLY A 177 -7.86 -22.69 6.75
N THR A 178 -8.11 -22.69 5.44
CA THR A 178 -8.32 -21.48 4.64
C THR A 178 -9.74 -21.47 4.09
N LEU A 179 -10.43 -20.35 4.25
CA LEU A 179 -11.74 -20.06 3.70
C LEU A 179 -11.66 -19.01 2.59
N GLY A 180 -12.73 -18.86 1.82
CA GLY A 180 -12.90 -17.71 0.94
C GLY A 180 -12.84 -16.38 1.71
N TYR A 181 -12.47 -15.32 1.04
CA TYR A 181 -12.21 -14.02 1.68
C TYR A 181 -13.41 -13.48 2.47
N GLU A 182 -14.62 -13.71 1.97
CA GLU A 182 -15.86 -13.22 2.60
C GLU A 182 -16.50 -14.25 3.56
N ASP A 183 -16.02 -15.51 3.55
CA ASP A 183 -16.68 -16.62 4.26
C ASP A 183 -16.29 -16.70 5.74
N GLY A 184 -15.32 -15.94 6.19
CA GLY A 184 -14.83 -15.97 7.57
C GLY A 184 -15.61 -15.06 8.50
N ALA A 185 -15.63 -15.39 9.80
CA ALA A 185 -16.15 -14.52 10.84
C ALA A 185 -15.38 -13.18 10.91
N PRO A 186 -15.98 -12.08 11.41
CA PRO A 186 -15.31 -10.76 11.48
C PRO A 186 -14.00 -10.74 12.27
N GLY A 187 -13.80 -11.68 13.20
CA GLY A 187 -12.59 -11.82 14.01
C GLY A 187 -11.45 -12.58 13.35
N ASN A 188 -11.69 -13.21 12.21
CA ASN A 188 -10.67 -14.01 11.52
C ASN A 188 -9.69 -13.13 10.76
N CYS A 189 -8.46 -13.62 10.60
CA CYS A 189 -7.45 -12.99 9.76
C CYS A 189 -7.88 -13.03 8.29
N ARG A 190 -8.15 -11.88 7.69
CA ARG A 190 -8.46 -11.72 6.27
C ARG A 190 -7.32 -11.04 5.57
N VAL A 191 -6.90 -11.60 4.44
CA VAL A 191 -5.76 -11.09 3.67
C VAL A 191 -6.13 -11.00 2.21
N TRP A 192 -5.77 -9.87 1.58
CA TRP A 192 -5.70 -9.80 0.13
C TRP A 192 -4.31 -9.37 -0.32
N MET A 193 -3.89 -9.91 -1.45
CA MET A 193 -2.59 -9.66 -2.05
C MET A 193 -2.74 -9.34 -3.52
N LEU A 194 -1.95 -8.40 -4.03
CA LEU A 194 -1.86 -8.06 -5.44
C LEU A 194 -0.40 -8.06 -5.88
N ARG A 195 -0.13 -8.63 -7.05
CA ARG A 195 1.14 -8.51 -7.73
C ARG A 195 1.16 -7.28 -8.62
N ARG A 196 2.10 -6.37 -8.41
CA ARG A 196 2.28 -5.16 -9.22
C ARG A 196 3.76 -4.90 -9.50
N GLY A 197 4.21 -5.29 -10.69
CA GLY A 197 5.63 -5.21 -11.03
C GLY A 197 6.49 -6.01 -10.05
N PRO A 198 7.57 -5.45 -9.50
CA PRO A 198 8.45 -6.13 -8.55
C PRO A 198 7.87 -6.20 -7.14
N TYR A 199 6.66 -5.73 -6.93
CA TYR A 199 6.04 -5.61 -5.62
C TYR A 199 4.93 -6.64 -5.40
N LEU A 200 4.81 -7.09 -4.15
CA LEU A 200 3.62 -7.71 -3.60
C LEU A 200 2.97 -6.69 -2.65
N VAL A 201 1.77 -6.26 -3.00
CA VAL A 201 0.93 -5.41 -2.16
C VAL A 201 0.07 -6.31 -1.30
N VAL A 202 0.12 -6.13 0.00
CA VAL A 202 -0.64 -6.93 0.96
C VAL A 202 -1.49 -6.01 1.82
N ARG A 203 -2.72 -6.42 2.09
CA ARG A 203 -3.53 -5.86 3.17
C ARG A 203 -4.20 -6.96 3.96
N ASP A 204 -4.19 -6.79 5.26
CA ASP A 204 -4.95 -7.60 6.19
C ASP A 204 -5.96 -6.73 6.96
N ASN A 205 -6.73 -7.36 7.81
CA ASN A 205 -7.72 -6.69 8.65
C ASN A 205 -7.23 -6.51 10.11
N ASP A 206 -5.93 -6.48 10.33
CA ASP A 206 -5.28 -6.38 11.65
C ASP A 206 -5.68 -7.49 12.64
N ARG A 207 -6.11 -8.66 12.11
CA ARG A 207 -6.49 -9.84 12.90
C ARG A 207 -5.54 -11.03 12.70
N CYS A 208 -4.45 -10.84 11.97
CA CYS A 208 -3.47 -11.87 11.65
C CYS A 208 -2.39 -12.08 12.74
N GLY A 209 -2.54 -11.39 13.88
CA GLY A 209 -1.69 -11.47 15.06
C GLY A 209 -2.04 -10.36 16.04
N ARG A 210 -1.56 -10.45 17.27
CA ARG A 210 -1.80 -9.39 18.26
C ARG A 210 -0.82 -8.23 18.02
N GLY A 211 -1.35 -7.07 17.57
CA GLY A 211 -0.55 -5.88 17.31
C GLY A 211 0.45 -6.05 16.15
N VAL A 212 0.14 -6.95 15.23
CA VAL A 212 0.93 -7.27 14.06
C VAL A 212 0.05 -7.13 12.83
N SER A 213 0.58 -6.54 11.77
CA SER A 213 -0.08 -6.46 10.48
C SER A 213 0.87 -6.91 9.37
N PHE A 214 0.30 -7.62 8.40
CA PHE A 214 0.97 -7.96 7.15
C PHE A 214 0.75 -6.91 6.07
N SER A 215 -0.08 -5.89 6.33
CA SER A 215 -0.34 -4.84 5.36
C SER A 215 0.92 -4.07 5.02
N GLY A 216 1.15 -3.81 3.74
CA GLY A 216 2.29 -3.03 3.25
C GLY A 216 2.82 -3.49 1.90
N LEU A 217 3.98 -2.96 1.55
CA LEU A 217 4.66 -3.16 0.29
C LEU A 217 5.86 -4.09 0.45
N TYR A 218 5.80 -5.25 -0.16
CA TYR A 218 6.88 -6.23 -0.14
C TYR A 218 7.66 -6.22 -1.44
N ARG A 219 8.95 -6.46 -1.35
CA ARG A 219 9.82 -6.74 -2.50
C ARG A 219 10.21 -8.20 -2.55
N ARG A 220 10.40 -8.69 -3.77
CA ARG A 220 10.95 -10.03 -3.97
C ARG A 220 12.43 -10.02 -3.60
N HIS A 221 12.81 -11.00 -2.81
CA HIS A 221 14.22 -11.25 -2.45
C HIS A 221 14.93 -12.03 -3.54
#